data_be16000d334cd3f12c7d33d2de571740
#
_entry.id   be16000d334cd3f12c7d33d2de571740
#
_cell.length_a   1.000
_cell.length_b   1.000
_cell.length_c   1.000
_cell.angle_alpha   90.00
_cell.angle_beta   90.00
_cell.angle_gamma   90.00
#
_symmetry.space_group_name_H-M   'P 1'
#
loop_
_entity.id
_entity.type
_entity.pdbx_description
1 polymer ?
#
loop_
_entity_poly.entity_id
_entity_poly.type
_entity_poly.pdbx_seq_one_letter_code
_entity_poly.pdbx_strand_id
1 'polypeptide(L)'
;MKTAEGKEPRLNPQAAPMKNLIVEISYFKLASGMGEEEFLKEAEEAETTFFEKQGGYIGSELLKDKSNQWAKVTNWNSMEDVRKAAKAMLNSPVAQSLMQKIDSSSILCNFYGKVPLSNI
;
A
#
# COMPACT_ATOMS: atom_id res chain seq x y z
N MET A 1 -16.74 -16.14 13.56
CA MET A 1 -16.72 -16.03 13.18
C MET A 1 -16.08 -15.96 13.01
N LYS A 2 -15.79 -15.73 13.02
CA LYS A 2 -15.47 -15.51 12.84
C LYS A 2 -14.79 -15.68 12.39
N THR A 3 -14.43 -15.64 12.09
CA THR A 3 -14.12 -15.78 11.59
C THR A 3 -13.29 -15.97 11.37
N ALA A 4 -12.88 -15.92 11.21
CA ALA A 4 -12.46 -15.98 10.83
C ALA A 4 -12.06 -16.24 10.38
N GLU A 5 -11.95 -16.18 10.23
CA GLU A 5 -11.94 -16.24 9.66
C GLU A 5 -11.35 -16.15 8.93
N GLY A 6 -10.88 -16.10 8.59
CA GLY A 6 -10.60 -15.82 7.96
C GLY A 6 -10.02 -15.39 7.43
N LYS A 7 -9.80 -15.49 6.81
CA LYS A 7 -9.49 -14.81 6.25
C LYS A 7 -9.75 -13.88 5.53
N GLU A 8 -10.50 -14.01 5.17
CA GLU A 8 -10.91 -12.80 4.59
C GLU A 8 -10.51 -11.62 5.46
N PRO A 9 -10.10 -10.52 4.86
CA PRO A 9 -9.71 -9.38 5.66
C PRO A 9 -10.94 -8.71 6.20
N ARG A 10 -11.58 -9.34 7.07
CA ARG A 10 -12.75 -8.82 7.67
C ARG A 10 -12.37 -7.77 8.68
N LEU A 11 -13.13 -6.70 8.72
CA LEU A 11 -12.86 -5.65 9.67
C LEU A 11 -13.11 -6.14 11.07
N ASN A 12 -12.15 -5.89 11.91
CA ASN A 12 -12.27 -6.18 13.31
C ASN A 12 -13.19 -5.12 13.93
N PRO A 13 -13.94 -5.45 14.98
CA PRO A 13 -14.86 -4.47 15.58
C PRO A 13 -14.20 -3.19 16.05
N GLN A 14 -12.88 -3.21 16.34
CA GLN A 14 -12.19 -2.00 16.73
C GLN A 14 -11.61 -1.25 15.56
N ALA A 15 -11.77 -1.75 14.35
CA ALA A 15 -11.28 -1.05 13.19
C ALA A 15 -12.10 0.22 12.96
N ALA A 16 -11.49 1.17 12.26
CA ALA A 16 -12.19 2.40 11.93
C ALA A 16 -13.44 2.11 11.12
N PRO A 17 -14.48 2.90 11.25
CA PRO A 17 -15.64 2.75 10.37
C PRO A 17 -15.22 2.84 8.92
N MET A 18 -15.95 2.14 8.04
CA MET A 18 -15.56 2.09 6.64
C MET A 18 -15.41 3.48 6.03
N LYS A 19 -16.24 4.43 6.43
CA LYS A 19 -16.19 5.78 5.89
C LYS A 19 -14.88 6.50 6.24
N ASN A 20 -14.15 6.00 7.24
CA ASN A 20 -12.87 6.61 7.62
C ASN A 20 -11.67 5.90 7.02
N LEU A 21 -11.91 4.78 6.34
CA LEU A 21 -10.83 4.03 5.72
C LEU A 21 -10.34 4.77 4.49
N ILE A 22 -9.04 4.67 4.27
CA ILE A 22 -8.37 5.34 3.15
C ILE A 22 -7.80 4.31 2.21
N VAL A 23 -7.98 4.54 0.93
CA VAL A 23 -7.33 3.76 -0.12
C VAL A 23 -6.31 4.65 -0.79
N GLU A 24 -5.07 4.22 -0.76
CA GLU A 24 -3.98 4.91 -1.44
C GLU A 24 -3.68 4.17 -2.73
N ILE A 25 -3.69 4.88 -3.86
CA ILE A 25 -3.33 4.28 -5.14
C ILE A 25 -2.13 5.03 -5.68
N SER A 26 -1.02 4.31 -5.84
CA SER A 26 0.21 4.87 -6.36
C SER A 26 0.50 4.23 -7.71
N TYR A 27 0.55 5.05 -8.77
CA TYR A 27 0.94 4.60 -10.09
C TYR A 27 2.43 4.88 -10.28
N PHE A 28 3.13 3.97 -10.93
CA PHE A 28 4.56 4.17 -11.15
C PHE A 28 5.07 3.23 -12.23
N LYS A 29 6.28 3.53 -12.70
CA LYS A 29 7.02 2.65 -13.59
C LYS A 29 8.34 2.29 -12.92
N LEU A 30 8.90 1.15 -13.30
CA LEU A 30 10.17 0.75 -12.74
C LEU A 30 11.29 1.61 -13.31
N ALA A 31 12.37 1.72 -12.55
CA ALA A 31 13.55 2.44 -13.00
C ALA A 31 14.10 1.78 -14.24
N SER A 32 14.77 2.57 -15.08
CA SER A 32 15.35 2.07 -16.31
C SER A 32 16.29 0.90 -16.02
N GLY A 33 16.08 -0.20 -16.75
CA GLY A 33 16.92 -1.38 -16.59
C GLY A 33 16.57 -2.27 -15.41
N MET A 34 15.57 -1.89 -14.62
CA MET A 34 15.16 -2.69 -13.47
C MET A 34 14.35 -3.88 -13.91
N GLY A 35 14.77 -5.09 -13.49
CA GLY A 35 14.02 -6.29 -13.78
C GLY A 35 12.83 -6.45 -12.86
N GLU A 36 11.76 -7.00 -13.41
CA GLU A 36 10.53 -7.17 -12.64
C GLU A 36 10.74 -8.12 -11.46
N GLU A 37 11.49 -9.19 -11.68
CA GLU A 37 11.72 -10.18 -10.63
C GLU A 37 12.46 -9.58 -9.45
N GLU A 38 13.47 -8.78 -9.74
CA GLU A 38 14.23 -8.11 -8.68
C GLU A 38 13.35 -7.12 -7.93
N PHE A 39 12.51 -6.38 -8.66
CA PHE A 39 11.61 -5.42 -8.04
C PHE A 39 10.63 -6.14 -7.11
N LEU A 40 10.04 -7.25 -7.55
CA LEU A 40 9.05 -7.96 -6.74
C LEU A 40 9.68 -8.51 -5.46
N LYS A 41 10.92 -8.93 -5.52
CA LYS A 41 11.63 -9.43 -4.35
C LYS A 41 11.80 -8.32 -3.32
N GLU A 42 12.23 -7.14 -3.79
CA GLU A 42 12.38 -5.99 -2.90
C GLU A 42 11.05 -5.54 -2.35
N ALA A 43 10.01 -5.56 -3.18
CA ALA A 43 8.69 -5.13 -2.75
C ALA A 43 8.16 -6.05 -1.66
N GLU A 44 8.38 -7.35 -1.81
CA GLU A 44 7.93 -8.31 -0.81
C GLU A 44 8.68 -8.11 0.50
N GLU A 45 9.97 -7.85 0.42
CA GLU A 45 10.75 -7.61 1.63
C GLU A 45 10.30 -6.33 2.32
N ALA A 46 10.03 -5.27 1.56
CA ALA A 46 9.55 -4.03 2.14
C ALA A 46 8.18 -4.23 2.78
N GLU A 47 7.34 -5.07 2.17
CA GLU A 47 6.03 -5.34 2.72
C GLU A 47 6.14 -5.96 4.10
N THR A 48 6.95 -7.00 4.24
CA THR A 48 7.02 -7.76 5.50
C THR A 48 7.83 -7.05 6.57
N THR A 49 8.89 -6.33 6.19
CA THR A 49 9.77 -5.75 7.19
C THR A 49 9.47 -4.29 7.48
N PHE A 50 8.69 -3.63 6.65
CA PHE A 50 8.39 -2.23 6.88
C PHE A 50 6.88 -1.96 6.91
N PHE A 51 6.17 -2.20 5.79
CA PHE A 51 4.78 -1.74 5.71
C PHE A 51 3.88 -2.45 6.71
N GLU A 52 4.03 -3.74 6.88
CA GLU A 52 3.18 -4.48 7.82
C GLU A 52 3.40 -4.07 9.27
N LYS A 53 4.49 -3.38 9.55
CA LYS A 53 4.78 -2.91 10.90
C LYS A 53 4.21 -1.52 11.17
N GLN A 54 3.63 -0.87 10.18
CA GLN A 54 3.12 0.48 10.36
C GLN A 54 1.74 0.45 10.98
N GLY A 55 1.50 1.33 11.94
CA GLY A 55 0.18 1.44 12.56
C GLY A 55 -0.86 1.83 11.53
N GLY A 56 -1.99 1.15 11.56
CA GLY A 56 -3.09 1.46 10.66
C GLY A 56 -2.97 0.89 9.27
N TYR A 57 -1.87 0.20 8.97
CA TYR A 57 -1.73 -0.46 7.68
C TYR A 57 -2.62 -1.70 7.65
N ILE A 58 -3.44 -1.83 6.61
CA ILE A 58 -4.35 -2.96 6.49
C ILE A 58 -3.83 -3.98 5.50
N GLY A 59 -3.33 -3.51 4.35
CA GLY A 59 -2.79 -4.41 3.34
C GLY A 59 -2.63 -3.70 2.02
N SER A 60 -1.96 -4.35 1.07
CA SER A 60 -1.78 -3.76 -0.25
C SER A 60 -1.75 -4.82 -1.33
N GLU A 61 -1.91 -4.36 -2.56
CA GLU A 61 -1.83 -5.19 -3.75
C GLU A 61 -1.01 -4.47 -4.79
N LEU A 62 -0.26 -5.24 -5.57
CA LEU A 62 0.43 -4.70 -6.73
C LEU A 62 -0.29 -5.14 -7.98
N LEU A 63 -0.48 -4.20 -8.89
CA LEU A 63 -1.13 -4.43 -10.17
C LEU A 63 -0.22 -3.95 -11.28
N LYS A 64 -0.33 -4.55 -12.44
CA LYS A 64 0.45 -4.13 -13.60
C LYS A 64 -0.40 -4.31 -14.86
N ASP A 65 -0.42 -3.29 -15.72
CA ASP A 65 -1.16 -3.41 -16.97
C ASP A 65 -0.22 -3.88 -18.09
N LYS A 66 -0.77 -3.97 -19.30
CA LYS A 66 -0.02 -4.50 -20.43
C LYS A 66 1.10 -3.59 -20.89
N SER A 67 1.07 -2.31 -20.52
CA SER A 67 2.09 -1.37 -20.92
C SER A 67 3.16 -1.17 -19.87
N ASN A 68 3.19 -2.08 -18.87
CA ASN A 68 4.15 -2.03 -17.77
C ASN A 68 3.94 -0.83 -16.86
N GLN A 69 2.69 -0.36 -16.77
CA GLN A 69 2.31 0.62 -15.78
C GLN A 69 1.91 -0.14 -14.52
N TRP A 70 2.58 0.16 -13.42
CA TRP A 70 2.31 -0.47 -12.15
C TRP A 70 1.37 0.38 -11.32
N ALA A 71 0.66 -0.27 -10.42
CA ALA A 71 -0.14 0.42 -9.41
C ALA A 71 -0.03 -0.35 -8.11
N LYS A 72 0.13 0.39 -7.01
CA LYS A 72 0.07 -0.21 -5.68
C LYS A 72 -1.16 0.35 -5.00
N VAL A 73 -2.07 -0.55 -4.60
CA VAL A 73 -3.29 -0.16 -3.90
C VAL A 73 -3.12 -0.55 -2.43
N THR A 74 -3.13 0.43 -1.56
CA THR A 74 -2.91 0.21 -0.14
C THR A 74 -4.10 0.69 0.66
N ASN A 75 -4.52 -0.12 1.63
CA ASN A 75 -5.62 0.24 2.51
C ASN A 75 -5.09 0.63 3.88
N TRP A 76 -5.60 1.75 4.40
CA TRP A 76 -5.16 2.33 5.67
C TRP A 76 -6.37 2.63 6.54
N ASN A 77 -6.18 2.60 7.86
CA ASN A 77 -7.24 2.99 8.78
C ASN A 77 -7.55 4.48 8.72
N SER A 78 -6.56 5.32 8.44
CA SER A 78 -6.76 6.77 8.45
C SER A 78 -5.65 7.49 7.70
N MET A 79 -5.90 8.76 7.36
CA MET A 79 -4.86 9.60 6.75
C MET A 79 -3.73 9.89 7.73
N GLU A 80 -4.04 9.94 9.01
CA GLU A 80 -2.98 10.16 9.99
C GLU A 80 -1.98 9.01 9.95
N ASP A 81 -2.47 7.78 9.83
CA ASP A 81 -1.59 6.63 9.73
C ASP A 81 -0.75 6.69 8.46
N VAL A 82 -1.33 7.17 7.36
CA VAL A 82 -0.57 7.36 6.12
C VAL A 82 0.58 8.32 6.36
N ARG A 83 0.30 9.45 7.01
CA ARG A 83 1.33 10.45 7.24
C ARG A 83 2.45 9.94 8.14
N LYS A 84 2.09 9.17 9.16
CA LYS A 84 3.10 8.58 10.04
C LYS A 84 3.97 7.58 9.29
N ALA A 85 3.37 6.77 8.43
CA ALA A 85 4.14 5.81 7.65
C ALA A 85 5.05 6.52 6.66
N ALA A 86 4.58 7.60 6.04
CA ALA A 86 5.39 8.36 5.10
C ALA A 86 6.63 8.92 5.80
N LYS A 87 6.48 9.40 7.02
CA LYS A 87 7.62 9.87 7.80
C LYS A 87 8.58 8.73 8.12
N ALA A 88 8.04 7.57 8.52
CA ALA A 88 8.87 6.44 8.86
C ALA A 88 9.65 5.93 7.66
N MET A 89 9.10 6.05 6.45
CA MET A 89 9.80 5.61 5.24
C MET A 89 11.13 6.34 5.06
N LEU A 90 11.20 7.59 5.49
CA LEU A 90 12.44 8.37 5.30
C LEU A 90 13.61 7.77 6.06
N ASN A 91 13.35 7.02 7.11
CA ASN A 91 14.39 6.41 7.94
C ASN A 91 14.47 4.90 7.79
N SER A 92 13.80 4.35 6.79
CA SER A 92 13.79 2.90 6.57
C SER A 92 14.67 2.53 5.40
N PRO A 93 15.80 1.84 5.63
CA PRO A 93 16.65 1.44 4.50
C PRO A 93 15.92 0.56 3.49
N VAL A 94 15.06 -0.34 3.95
CA VAL A 94 14.36 -1.22 3.02
C VAL A 94 13.35 -0.44 2.18
N ALA A 95 12.65 0.53 2.78
CA ALA A 95 11.71 1.35 2.03
C ALA A 95 12.44 2.23 1.04
N GLN A 96 13.58 2.82 1.45
CA GLN A 96 14.36 3.66 0.56
C GLN A 96 14.97 2.86 -0.58
N SER A 97 15.40 1.64 -0.31
CA SER A 97 15.94 0.77 -1.35
C SER A 97 14.86 0.45 -2.39
N LEU A 98 13.63 0.19 -1.93
CA LEU A 98 12.53 -0.07 -2.85
C LEU A 98 12.26 1.16 -3.73
N MET A 99 12.27 2.35 -3.13
CA MET A 99 12.00 3.57 -3.90
C MET A 99 13.01 3.79 -5.00
N GLN A 100 14.25 3.32 -4.81
CA GLN A 100 15.27 3.45 -5.85
C GLN A 100 15.03 2.54 -7.05
N LYS A 101 14.18 1.54 -6.91
CA LYS A 101 13.81 0.66 -8.03
C LYS A 101 12.72 1.26 -8.90
N ILE A 102 12.21 2.41 -8.52
CA ILE A 102 11.07 3.04 -9.17
C ILE A 102 11.52 4.33 -9.83
N ASP A 103 11.00 4.60 -11.04
CA ASP A 103 11.24 5.88 -11.70
C ASP A 103 10.45 6.95 -10.96
N SER A 104 11.15 7.78 -10.19
CA SER A 104 10.49 8.76 -9.35
C SER A 104 9.67 9.78 -10.13
N SER A 105 10.05 10.04 -11.38
CA SER A 105 9.30 10.99 -12.20
C SER A 105 7.96 10.42 -12.68
N SER A 106 7.77 9.11 -12.53
CA SER A 106 6.54 8.45 -12.99
C SER A 106 5.51 8.32 -11.89
N ILE A 107 5.83 8.67 -10.65
CA ILE A 107 4.95 8.40 -9.52
C ILE A 107 3.78 9.37 -9.50
N LEU A 108 2.57 8.81 -9.39
CA LEU A 108 1.36 9.58 -9.19
C LEU A 108 0.58 8.89 -8.09
N CYS A 109 0.37 9.59 -6.99
CA CYS A 109 -0.26 9.00 -5.81
C CYS A 109 -1.52 9.77 -5.44
N ASN A 110 -2.62 9.04 -5.25
CA ASN A 110 -3.90 9.63 -4.87
C ASN A 110 -4.46 8.90 -3.66
N PHE A 111 -5.24 9.61 -2.86
CA PHE A 111 -5.88 9.06 -1.66
C PHE A 111 -7.38 9.22 -1.76
N TYR A 112 -8.11 8.16 -1.41
CA TYR A 112 -9.57 8.14 -1.51
C TYR A 112 -10.15 7.64 -0.21
N GLY A 113 -11.24 8.26 0.24
CA GLY A 113 -12.03 7.70 1.32
C GLY A 113 -13.01 6.70 0.75
N LYS A 114 -13.28 5.65 1.51
CA LYS A 114 -14.26 4.66 1.07
C LYS A 114 -15.66 5.14 1.32
N VAL A 115 -16.54 4.89 0.36
CA VAL A 115 -17.96 5.26 0.46
C VAL A 115 -18.77 3.97 0.43
N PRO A 116 -19.40 3.60 1.54
CA PRO A 116 -20.20 2.37 1.55
C PRO A 116 -21.46 2.53 0.72
N LEU A 117 -21.62 1.69 -0.28
CA LEU A 117 -22.79 1.77 -1.14
C LEU A 117 -24.08 1.48 -0.40
N SER A 118 -23.99 0.64 0.63
CA SER A 118 -25.18 0.27 1.38
C SER A 118 -25.77 1.42 2.17
N ASN A 119 -25.08 2.55 2.27
CA ASN A 119 -25.57 3.74 2.97
C ASN A 119 -26.19 4.76 2.05
N ILE A 120 -26.35 4.40 0.80
CA ILE A 120 -26.93 5.31 -0.18
C ILE A 120 -28.46 5.22 -0.16
#